data_98b1fc7cd02030747016e4a711ce44ca
#
_entry.id   98b1fc7cd02030747016e4a711ce44ca
#
_cell.length_a   1.000
_cell.length_b   1.000
_cell.length_c   1.000
_cell.angle_alpha   90.00
_cell.angle_beta   90.00
_cell.angle_gamma   90.00
#
_symmetry.space_group_name_H-M   'P 1'
#
loop_
_entity.id
_entity.type
_entity.pdbx_description
1 polymer ?
#
loop_
_entity_poly.entity_id
_entity_poly.type
_entity_poly.pdbx_seq_one_letter_code
_entity_poly.pdbx_strand_id
1 'polypeptide(L)'
;MEGQIKVTPEELRTASSEFASADSKVSNLTQEMMSLVTSLASGWEGEASQAYINKFRELDDDMARIHAKIQEHSTDLDEMAKVFEDAERKTQEQNAAVPSNLIE
;
A
#
# COMPACT_ATOMS: atom_id res chain seq x y z
N MET A 1 -26.25 -3.19 -11.93
CA MET A 1 -26.03 -3.04 -11.44
C MET A 1 -25.67 -2.61 -11.10
N GLU A 2 -26.17 -2.63 -11.19
CA GLU A 2 -25.73 -2.21 -11.17
C GLU A 2 -24.76 -1.96 -10.50
N GLY A 3 -23.94 -2.02 -10.45
CA GLY A 3 -22.61 -1.88 -10.08
C GLY A 3 -22.30 -1.08 -8.84
N GLN A 4 -23.07 -1.21 -7.83
CA GLN A 4 -22.70 -0.61 -6.56
C GLN A 4 -21.72 -1.49 -5.84
N ILE A 5 -20.52 -0.97 -5.64
CA ILE A 5 -19.54 -1.63 -4.79
C ILE A 5 -19.82 -1.19 -3.37
N LYS A 6 -20.22 -2.13 -2.55
CA LYS A 6 -20.46 -1.84 -1.14
C LYS A 6 -19.20 -2.14 -0.36
N VAL A 7 -18.42 -1.10 -0.12
CA VAL A 7 -17.18 -1.20 0.65
C VAL A 7 -17.31 -0.30 1.86
N THR A 8 -16.98 -0.82 3.01
CA THR A 8 -17.02 -0.05 4.25
C THR A 8 -15.68 0.63 4.48
N PRO A 9 -15.65 1.75 5.24
CA PRO A 9 -14.38 2.34 5.64
C PRO A 9 -13.45 1.38 6.35
N GLU A 10 -14.00 0.47 7.17
CA GLU A 10 -13.21 -0.54 7.85
C GLU A 10 -12.50 -1.47 6.88
N GLU A 11 -13.22 -1.89 5.82
CA GLU A 11 -12.64 -2.73 4.80
C GLU A 11 -11.52 -2.02 4.06
N LEU A 12 -11.67 -0.72 3.81
CA LEU A 12 -10.62 0.08 3.17
C LEU A 12 -9.39 0.19 4.07
N ARG A 13 -9.59 0.39 5.37
CA ARG A 13 -8.47 0.45 6.31
C ARG A 13 -7.76 -0.90 6.44
N THR A 14 -8.53 -1.98 6.44
CA THR A 14 -7.97 -3.33 6.45
C THR A 14 -7.13 -3.57 5.21
N ALA A 15 -7.64 -3.18 4.04
CA ALA A 15 -6.89 -3.30 2.79
C ALA A 15 -5.60 -2.48 2.84
N SER A 16 -5.67 -1.25 3.35
CA SER A 16 -4.49 -0.40 3.52
C SER A 16 -3.44 -1.08 4.39
N SER A 17 -3.87 -1.64 5.52
CA SER A 17 -2.99 -2.34 6.44
C SER A 17 -2.37 -3.57 5.80
N GLU A 18 -3.15 -4.32 5.03
CA GLU A 18 -2.66 -5.50 4.31
C GLU A 18 -1.64 -5.12 3.24
N PHE A 19 -1.88 -4.03 2.51
CA PHE A 19 -0.91 -3.52 1.54
C PHE A 19 0.41 -3.15 2.23
N ALA A 20 0.32 -2.43 3.34
CA ALA A 20 1.52 -2.03 4.08
C ALA A 20 2.29 -3.24 4.61
N SER A 21 1.57 -4.24 5.10
CA SER A 21 2.18 -5.48 5.60
C SER A 21 2.87 -6.26 4.49
N ALA A 22 2.19 -6.40 3.35
CA ALA A 22 2.76 -7.10 2.19
C ALA A 22 3.99 -6.37 1.67
N ASP A 23 3.94 -5.05 1.64
CA ASP A 23 5.05 -4.21 1.22
C ASP A 23 6.27 -4.41 2.12
N SER A 24 6.07 -4.46 3.44
CA SER A 24 7.15 -4.72 4.39
C SER A 24 7.80 -6.06 4.13
N LYS A 25 7.01 -7.10 3.83
CA LYS A 25 7.53 -8.42 3.51
C LYS A 25 8.38 -8.40 2.25
N VAL A 26 7.90 -7.72 1.22
CA VAL A 26 8.63 -7.59 -0.04
C VAL A 26 9.94 -6.82 0.17
N SER A 27 9.90 -5.74 0.92
CA SER A 27 11.10 -4.96 1.24
C SER A 27 12.13 -5.79 2.00
N ASN A 28 11.69 -6.55 2.99
CA ASN A 28 12.59 -7.40 3.76
C ASN A 28 13.22 -8.49 2.89
N LEU A 29 12.43 -9.12 2.03
CA LEU A 29 12.93 -10.14 1.10
C LEU A 29 13.93 -9.55 0.12
N THR A 30 13.66 -8.34 -0.38
CA THR A 30 14.56 -7.66 -1.30
C THR A 30 15.90 -7.37 -0.62
N GLN A 31 15.86 -6.89 0.63
CA GLN A 31 17.07 -6.65 1.41
C GLN A 31 17.87 -7.92 1.64
N GLU A 32 17.20 -9.02 1.96
CA GLU A 32 17.84 -10.32 2.12
C GLU A 32 18.51 -10.78 0.83
N MET A 33 17.81 -10.62 -0.30
CA MET A 33 18.36 -10.94 -1.61
C MET A 33 19.62 -10.13 -1.90
N MET A 34 19.58 -8.83 -1.65
CA MET A 34 20.73 -7.98 -1.89
C MET A 34 21.90 -8.34 -1.00
N SER A 35 21.63 -8.69 0.25
CA SER A 35 22.69 -9.17 1.17
C SER A 35 23.33 -10.45 0.67
N LEU A 36 22.52 -11.40 0.21
CA LEU A 36 23.01 -12.66 -0.33
C LEU A 36 23.88 -12.45 -1.58
N VAL A 37 23.42 -11.56 -2.47
CA VAL A 37 24.18 -11.24 -3.70
C VAL A 37 25.50 -10.57 -3.35
N THR A 38 25.50 -9.66 -2.40
CA THR A 38 26.70 -8.97 -1.96
C THR A 38 27.69 -9.95 -1.33
N SER A 39 27.20 -10.87 -0.50
CA SER A 39 28.03 -11.91 0.11
C SER A 39 28.63 -12.82 -0.94
N LEU A 40 27.84 -13.24 -1.92
CA LEU A 40 28.30 -14.11 -2.99
C LEU A 40 29.35 -13.40 -3.84
N ALA A 41 29.11 -12.14 -4.15
CA ALA A 41 30.01 -11.34 -4.96
C ALA A 41 31.37 -11.11 -4.30
N SER A 42 31.42 -11.09 -2.97
CA SER A 42 32.70 -10.88 -2.27
C SER A 42 33.70 -12.03 -2.50
N GLY A 43 33.20 -13.24 -2.83
CA GLY A 43 34.04 -14.36 -3.15
C GLY A 43 34.20 -14.62 -4.64
N TRP A 44 33.63 -13.77 -5.47
CA TRP A 44 33.58 -13.93 -6.92
C TRP A 44 34.28 -12.76 -7.58
N GLU A 45 35.40 -13.04 -8.22
CA GLU A 45 36.20 -11.98 -8.85
C GLU A 45 35.89 -11.87 -10.34
N GLY A 46 36.09 -10.66 -10.88
CA GLY A 46 36.02 -10.41 -12.30
C GLY A 46 34.88 -9.52 -12.75
N GLU A 47 34.86 -9.23 -14.03
CA GLU A 47 33.89 -8.37 -14.66
C GLU A 47 32.48 -8.93 -14.59
N ALA A 48 32.36 -10.27 -14.64
CA ALA A 48 31.05 -10.93 -14.58
C ALA A 48 30.37 -10.66 -13.24
N SER A 49 31.10 -10.67 -12.13
CA SER A 49 30.51 -10.39 -10.83
C SER A 49 30.02 -8.96 -10.73
N GLN A 50 30.76 -8.00 -11.30
CA GLN A 50 30.33 -6.61 -11.34
C GLN A 50 29.06 -6.45 -12.16
N ALA A 51 28.96 -7.13 -13.30
CA ALA A 51 27.79 -7.10 -14.14
C ALA A 51 26.55 -7.60 -13.39
N TYR A 52 26.69 -8.70 -12.66
CA TYR A 52 25.60 -9.24 -11.85
C TYR A 52 25.19 -8.30 -10.72
N ILE A 53 26.17 -7.74 -10.01
CA ILE A 53 25.91 -6.78 -8.95
C ILE A 53 25.13 -5.58 -9.49
N ASN A 54 25.52 -5.07 -10.62
CA ASN A 54 24.84 -3.93 -11.25
C ASN A 54 23.41 -4.27 -11.63
N LYS A 55 23.17 -5.49 -12.11
CA LYS A 55 21.83 -5.95 -12.43
C LYS A 55 20.96 -6.04 -11.18
N PHE A 56 21.50 -6.53 -10.08
CA PHE A 56 20.75 -6.61 -8.83
C PHE A 56 20.50 -5.23 -8.23
N ARG A 57 21.40 -4.28 -8.43
CA ARG A 57 21.16 -2.88 -8.01
C ARG A 57 20.02 -2.27 -8.80
N GLU A 58 19.94 -2.53 -10.10
CA GLU A 58 18.81 -2.10 -10.91
C GLU A 58 17.51 -2.67 -10.39
N LEU A 59 17.51 -3.95 -10.03
CA LEU A 59 16.35 -4.61 -9.46
C LEU A 59 15.96 -3.98 -8.13
N ASP A 60 16.94 -3.67 -7.29
CA ASP A 60 16.71 -3.01 -6.01
C ASP A 60 16.05 -1.63 -6.22
N ASP A 61 16.51 -0.87 -7.20
CA ASP A 61 15.92 0.42 -7.57
C ASP A 61 14.48 0.26 -8.04
N ASP A 62 14.21 -0.78 -8.83
CA ASP A 62 12.85 -1.09 -9.29
C ASP A 62 11.95 -1.45 -8.11
N MET A 63 12.47 -2.23 -7.18
CA MET A 63 11.71 -2.60 -5.98
C MET A 63 11.42 -1.39 -5.10
N ALA A 64 12.35 -0.43 -5.02
CA ALA A 64 12.12 0.81 -4.29
C ALA A 64 10.97 1.62 -4.91
N ARG A 65 10.89 1.63 -6.24
CA ARG A 65 9.78 2.30 -6.93
C ARG A 65 8.45 1.60 -6.67
N ILE A 66 8.45 0.28 -6.67
CA ILE A 66 7.25 -0.51 -6.34
C ILE A 66 6.82 -0.24 -4.91
N HIS A 67 7.76 -0.20 -3.99
CA HIS A 67 7.50 0.12 -2.59
C HIS A 67 6.82 1.48 -2.45
N ALA A 68 7.35 2.49 -3.13
CA ALA A 68 6.76 3.83 -3.11
C ALA A 68 5.32 3.82 -3.63
N LYS A 69 5.06 3.06 -4.71
CA LYS A 69 3.71 2.94 -5.27
C LYS A 69 2.75 2.24 -4.31
N ILE A 70 3.21 1.20 -3.63
CA ILE A 70 2.38 0.48 -2.66
C ILE A 70 2.03 1.40 -1.50
N GLN A 71 3.00 2.18 -1.00
CA GLN A 71 2.75 3.15 0.07
C GLN A 71 1.74 4.21 -0.37
N GLU A 72 1.84 4.67 -1.60
CA GLU A 72 0.92 5.62 -2.19
C GLU A 72 -0.50 5.06 -2.20
N HIS A 73 -0.66 3.82 -2.66
CA HIS A 73 -1.97 3.18 -2.69
C HIS A 73 -2.53 2.92 -1.30
N SER A 74 -1.68 2.56 -0.35
CA SER A 74 -2.07 2.39 1.04
C SER A 74 -2.61 3.70 1.62
N THR A 75 -1.91 4.80 1.37
CA THR A 75 -2.35 6.13 1.79
C THR A 75 -3.67 6.50 1.14
N ASP A 76 -3.81 6.21 -0.16
CA ASP A 76 -5.05 6.50 -0.89
C ASP A 76 -6.23 5.75 -0.29
N LEU A 77 -6.04 4.49 0.09
CA LEU A 77 -7.09 3.69 0.72
C LEU A 77 -7.51 4.28 2.06
N ASP A 78 -6.56 4.73 2.86
CA ASP A 78 -6.87 5.39 4.13
C ASP A 78 -7.63 6.69 3.92
N GLU A 79 -7.25 7.46 2.91
CA GLU A 79 -7.94 8.70 2.57
C GLU A 79 -9.36 8.43 2.10
N MET A 80 -9.56 7.39 1.28
CA MET A 80 -10.89 6.97 0.85
C MET A 80 -11.75 6.57 2.06
N ALA A 81 -11.17 5.84 3.00
CA ALA A 81 -11.88 5.44 4.21
C ALA A 81 -12.34 6.67 5.00
N LYS A 82 -11.45 7.65 5.12
CA LYS A 82 -11.76 8.90 5.83
C LYS A 82 -12.87 9.67 5.14
N VAL A 83 -12.83 9.76 3.81
CA VAL A 83 -13.87 10.44 3.03
C VAL A 83 -15.21 9.77 3.25
N PHE A 84 -15.25 8.44 3.22
CA PHE A 84 -16.49 7.70 3.44
C PHE A 84 -17.02 7.88 4.87
N GLU A 85 -16.13 7.85 5.85
CA GLU A 85 -16.52 8.09 7.25
C GLU A 85 -17.08 9.48 7.45
N ASP A 86 -16.45 10.49 6.85
CA ASP A 86 -16.90 11.85 6.93
C ASP A 86 -18.25 12.02 6.24
N ALA A 87 -18.44 11.37 5.10
CA ALA A 87 -19.72 11.43 4.37
C ALA A 87 -20.83 10.76 5.18
N GLU A 88 -20.56 9.60 5.78
CA GLU A 88 -21.53 8.92 6.63
C GLU A 88 -21.90 9.74 7.85
N ARG A 89 -20.91 10.36 8.47
CA ARG A 89 -21.15 11.22 9.63
C ARG A 89 -22.03 12.41 9.25
N LYS A 90 -21.75 13.06 8.11
CA LYS A 90 -22.57 14.16 7.64
C LYS A 90 -24.00 13.72 7.36
N THR A 91 -24.17 12.56 6.77
CA THR A 91 -25.50 12.02 6.51
C THR A 91 -26.25 11.77 7.82
N GLN A 92 -25.58 11.21 8.81
CA GLN A 92 -26.16 10.96 10.13
C GLN A 92 -26.53 12.28 10.82
N GLU A 93 -25.67 13.28 10.74
CA GLU A 93 -25.92 14.58 11.31
C GLU A 93 -27.12 15.25 10.65
N GLN A 94 -27.22 15.17 9.34
CA GLN A 94 -28.36 15.72 8.59
C GLN A 94 -29.64 14.99 8.96
N ASN A 95 -29.60 13.69 9.10
CA ASN A 95 -30.77 12.91 9.51
C ASN A 95 -31.18 13.23 10.94
N ALA A 96 -30.21 13.42 11.82
CA ALA A 96 -30.49 13.78 13.21
C ALA A 96 -31.01 15.21 13.32
N ALA A 97 -30.58 16.11 12.40
CA ALA A 97 -31.01 17.51 12.41
C ALA A 97 -32.41 17.70 11.82
N VAL A 98 -32.91 16.73 11.05
CA VAL A 98 -34.27 16.83 10.50
C VAL A 98 -35.26 16.59 11.63
N PRO A 99 -36.07 17.61 12.00
CA PRO A 99 -37.04 17.39 13.08
C PRO A 99 -38.07 16.38 12.66
N SER A 100 -38.38 15.46 13.55
CA SER A 100 -39.39 14.45 13.28
C SER A 100 -40.78 15.06 13.03
N ASN A 101 -41.02 16.26 13.55
CA ASN A 101 -42.28 16.93 13.34
C ASN A 101 -42.47 17.41 11.90
N LEU A 102 -41.42 17.47 11.10
CA LEU A 102 -41.57 17.81 9.67
C LEU A 102 -42.17 16.66 8.88
N ILE A 103 -42.16 15.47 9.43
CA ILE A 103 -42.67 14.28 8.75
C ILE A 103 -44.15 14.07 9.04
N GLU A 104 -44.68 14.71 10.03
CA GLU A 104 -46.08 14.57 10.43
C GLU A 104 -47.05 15.15 9.44
#